data_0f491567f85cfd8a6f422c946da4d243
#
_entry.id   0f491567f85cfd8a6f422c946da4d243
#
_cell.length_a   1.000
_cell.length_b   1.000
_cell.length_c   1.000
_cell.angle_alpha   90.00
_cell.angle_beta   90.00
_cell.angle_gamma   90.00
#
_symmetry.space_group_name_H-M   'P 1'
#
loop_
_entity.id
_entity.type
_entity.pdbx_description
1 polymer ?
#
loop_
_entity_poly.entity_id
_entity_poly.type
_entity_poly.pdbx_seq_one_letter_code
_entity_poly.pdbx_strand_id
1 'polypeptide(L)'
;IYSWQQTFKANSITQIQHEYAPLVGGGMGLPELVNYKKFADTFCIDPSFKKSVKAKSNQGIYYRELGYILKTGAKWAKPIADFTLTIERPKTQIVSFCWKGKGEVKKVLQNDKVVQYQVKEKDFLPQHDLDVLYGVDASFFE
;
A
#
# COMPACT_ATOMS: atom_id res chain seq x y z
N ILE A 1 -7.95 -3.11 -20.05
CA ILE A 1 -6.51 -3.39 -20.23
C ILE A 1 -5.94 -2.21 -21.01
N TYR A 2 -4.89 -1.59 -20.48
CA TYR A 2 -4.13 -0.55 -21.18
C TYR A 2 -2.90 -1.21 -21.79
N SER A 3 -2.63 -0.94 -23.07
CA SER A 3 -1.45 -1.42 -23.77
C SER A 3 -0.87 -0.32 -24.67
N TRP A 4 0.44 -0.30 -24.80
CA TRP A 4 1.14 0.63 -25.66
C TRP A 4 2.37 -0.06 -26.26
N GLN A 5 2.88 0.48 -27.37
CA GLN A 5 4.15 0.08 -27.97
C GLN A 5 5.25 1.01 -27.48
N GLN A 6 6.38 0.44 -27.12
CA GLN A 6 7.56 1.19 -26.72
C GLN A 6 8.83 0.59 -27.30
N THR A 7 9.69 1.43 -27.84
CA THR A 7 11.01 1.03 -28.36
C THR A 7 12.07 1.27 -27.30
N PHE A 8 12.83 0.22 -26.96
CA PHE A 8 13.98 0.30 -26.08
C PHE A 8 15.23 0.37 -26.93
N LYS A 9 15.96 1.48 -26.86
CA LYS A 9 17.24 1.63 -27.59
C LYS A 9 18.31 0.80 -26.92
N ALA A 10 19.13 0.10 -27.72
CA ALA A 10 20.28 -0.63 -27.21
C ALA A 10 21.30 0.31 -26.53
N ASN A 11 21.95 -0.16 -25.48
CA ASN A 11 22.98 0.57 -24.73
C ASN A 11 22.53 1.97 -24.23
N SER A 12 21.27 2.10 -23.87
CA SER A 12 20.72 3.35 -23.35
C SER A 12 19.90 3.11 -22.09
N ILE A 13 19.77 4.17 -21.25
CA ILE A 13 18.87 4.18 -20.11
C ILE A 13 17.50 4.66 -20.61
N THR A 14 16.45 3.91 -20.30
CA THR A 14 15.07 4.31 -20.56
C THR A 14 14.38 4.62 -19.23
N GLN A 15 13.88 5.84 -19.09
CA GLN A 15 13.04 6.22 -17.96
C GLN A 15 11.57 6.10 -18.34
N ILE A 16 10.80 5.39 -17.51
CA ILE A 16 9.36 5.20 -17.70
C ILE A 16 8.66 5.71 -16.45
N GLN A 17 7.63 6.53 -16.63
CA GLN A 17 6.77 6.99 -15.56
C GLN A 17 5.32 6.65 -15.90
N HIS A 18 4.61 6.07 -14.93
CA HIS A 18 3.19 5.79 -15.02
C HIS A 18 2.46 6.43 -13.85
N GLU A 19 1.30 7.00 -14.13
CA GLU A 19 0.36 7.49 -13.14
C GLU A 19 -1.03 6.97 -13.50
N TYR A 20 -1.73 6.38 -12.53
CA TYR A 20 -3.08 5.86 -12.75
C TYR A 20 -3.85 5.80 -11.43
N ALA A 21 -5.18 5.85 -11.53
CA ALA A 21 -6.07 5.60 -10.41
C ALA A 21 -6.50 4.12 -10.43
N PRO A 22 -6.02 3.28 -9.48
CA PRO A 22 -6.41 1.89 -9.43
C PRO A 22 -7.86 1.73 -8.98
N LEU A 23 -8.50 0.63 -9.40
CA LEU A 23 -9.73 0.19 -8.76
C LEU A 23 -9.41 -0.28 -7.33
N VAL A 24 -10.16 0.22 -6.38
CA VAL A 24 -10.04 -0.16 -4.98
C VAL A 24 -11.28 -0.92 -4.53
N GLY A 25 -11.09 -1.99 -3.78
CA GLY A 25 -12.13 -2.64 -3.00
C GLY A 25 -12.46 -1.82 -1.76
N GLY A 26 -13.51 -2.20 -1.05
CA GLY A 26 -13.83 -1.58 0.22
C GLY A 26 -15.25 -1.85 0.69
N GLY A 27 -15.57 -1.36 1.86
CA GLY A 27 -16.88 -1.54 2.47
C GLY A 27 -16.98 -0.92 3.86
N MET A 28 -18.04 -1.30 4.53
CA MET A 28 -18.31 -0.97 5.93
C MET A 28 -17.89 -2.13 6.84
N GLY A 29 -17.98 -1.94 8.15
CA GLY A 29 -17.74 -3.01 9.12
C GLY A 29 -16.27 -3.19 9.49
N LEU A 30 -15.42 -2.20 9.25
CA LEU A 30 -14.01 -2.26 9.65
C LEU A 30 -13.82 -2.56 11.15
N PRO A 31 -14.63 -2.02 12.09
CA PRO A 31 -14.49 -2.31 13.53
C PRO A 31 -14.63 -3.80 13.87
N GLU A 32 -15.46 -4.53 13.15
CA GLU A 32 -15.64 -5.98 13.30
C GLU A 32 -14.53 -6.74 12.58
N LEU A 33 -14.24 -6.35 11.32
CA LEU A 33 -13.29 -7.05 10.44
C LEU A 33 -11.88 -7.09 11.02
N VAL A 34 -11.41 -6.06 11.71
CA VAL A 34 -10.07 -6.03 12.33
C VAL A 34 -9.86 -7.11 13.40
N ASN A 35 -10.93 -7.76 13.86
CA ASN A 35 -10.87 -8.84 14.84
C ASN A 35 -10.87 -10.23 14.18
N TYR A 36 -11.19 -10.35 12.91
CA TYR A 36 -11.07 -11.60 12.19
C TYR A 36 -9.61 -11.90 11.84
N LYS A 37 -9.11 -13.03 12.31
CA LYS A 37 -7.69 -13.40 12.17
C LYS A 37 -7.21 -13.33 10.72
N LYS A 38 -7.94 -13.91 9.77
CA LYS A 38 -7.56 -13.91 8.35
C LYS A 38 -7.41 -12.49 7.80
N PHE A 39 -8.36 -11.60 8.12
CA PHE A 39 -8.32 -10.20 7.69
C PHE A 39 -7.13 -9.46 8.34
N ALA A 40 -6.95 -9.64 9.64
CA ALA A 40 -5.85 -9.01 10.38
C ALA A 40 -4.47 -9.48 9.87
N ASP A 41 -4.33 -10.77 9.57
CA ASP A 41 -3.08 -11.33 9.03
C ASP A 41 -2.78 -10.82 7.62
N THR A 42 -3.82 -10.66 6.76
CA THR A 42 -3.65 -10.15 5.39
C THR A 42 -3.04 -8.76 5.36
N PHE A 43 -3.46 -7.88 6.26
CA PHE A 43 -3.04 -6.49 6.28
C PHE A 43 -2.05 -6.16 7.40
N CYS A 44 -1.56 -7.14 8.16
CA CYS A 44 -0.69 -6.95 9.33
C CYS A 44 -1.25 -5.97 10.36
N ILE A 45 -2.53 -6.14 10.69
CA ILE A 45 -3.23 -5.24 11.62
C ILE A 45 -2.68 -5.40 13.03
N ASP A 46 -2.07 -4.36 13.54
CA ASP A 46 -1.49 -4.29 14.88
C ASP A 46 -2.48 -3.72 15.92
N PRO A 47 -2.15 -3.80 17.23
CA PRO A 47 -2.97 -3.23 18.29
C PRO A 47 -3.20 -1.71 18.15
N SER A 48 -2.25 -0.97 17.56
CA SER A 48 -2.36 0.48 17.40
C SER A 48 -3.38 0.83 16.31
N PHE A 49 -3.40 0.07 15.22
CA PHE A 49 -4.42 0.20 14.18
C PHE A 49 -5.81 -0.11 14.74
N LYS A 50 -5.97 -1.22 15.49
CA LYS A 50 -7.24 -1.57 16.15
C LYS A 50 -7.73 -0.46 17.10
N LYS A 51 -6.82 0.11 17.89
CA LYS A 51 -7.14 1.25 18.76
C LYS A 51 -7.64 2.47 17.97
N SER A 52 -7.00 2.75 16.85
CA SER A 52 -7.40 3.86 15.96
C SER A 52 -8.76 3.62 15.31
N VAL A 53 -9.04 2.39 14.87
CA VAL A 53 -10.37 2.00 14.36
C VAL A 53 -11.43 2.20 15.42
N LYS A 54 -11.20 1.72 16.66
CA LYS A 54 -12.13 1.87 17.77
C LYS A 54 -12.41 3.34 18.11
N ALA A 55 -11.40 4.19 18.08
CA ALA A 55 -11.55 5.62 18.35
C ALA A 55 -12.40 6.34 17.29
N LYS A 56 -12.41 5.85 16.05
CA LYS A 56 -13.17 6.41 14.93
C LYS A 56 -14.53 5.73 14.70
N SER A 57 -14.83 4.62 15.39
CA SER A 57 -16.04 3.82 15.14
C SER A 57 -17.35 4.60 15.28
N ASN A 58 -17.41 5.56 16.20
CA ASN A 58 -18.60 6.38 16.43
C ASN A 58 -18.85 7.43 15.32
N GLN A 59 -17.86 7.69 14.48
CA GLN A 59 -17.95 8.62 13.35
C GLN A 59 -18.29 7.92 12.02
N GLY A 60 -18.48 6.58 12.07
CA GLY A 60 -18.63 5.76 10.87
C GLY A 60 -17.29 5.63 10.14
N ILE A 61 -16.63 4.49 10.29
CA ILE A 61 -15.38 4.21 9.58
C ILE A 61 -15.62 3.18 8.47
N TYR A 62 -15.23 3.54 7.27
CA TYR A 62 -15.21 2.67 6.08
C TYR A 62 -13.81 2.15 5.87
N TYR A 63 -13.67 1.14 5.04
CA TYR A 63 -12.35 0.72 4.58
C TYR A 63 -12.26 0.72 3.07
N ARG A 64 -11.05 0.91 2.59
CA ARG A 64 -10.64 0.70 1.21
C ARG A 64 -9.44 -0.22 1.20
N GLU A 65 -9.44 -1.13 0.25
CA GLU A 65 -8.34 -2.07 0.05
C GLU A 65 -7.78 -1.95 -1.37
N LEU A 66 -6.46 -1.99 -1.46
CA LEU A 66 -5.72 -1.94 -2.70
C LEU A 66 -4.75 -3.11 -2.73
N GLY A 67 -4.90 -3.99 -3.73
CA GLY A 67 -3.93 -5.01 -4.07
C GLY A 67 -2.98 -4.50 -5.16
N TYR A 68 -1.69 -4.57 -4.93
CA TYR A 68 -0.67 -4.21 -5.91
C TYR A 68 0.19 -5.41 -6.28
N ILE A 69 0.20 -5.77 -7.58
CA ILE A 69 0.90 -6.95 -8.07
C ILE A 69 2.39 -6.63 -8.23
N LEU A 70 3.22 -7.19 -7.36
CA LEU A 70 4.68 -7.09 -7.41
C LEU A 70 5.34 -8.32 -8.00
N LYS A 71 4.74 -9.51 -7.81
CA LYS A 71 5.34 -10.80 -8.22
C LYS A 71 5.73 -10.91 -9.68
N THR A 72 5.13 -10.12 -10.56
CA THR A 72 5.51 -10.09 -11.98
C THR A 72 6.97 -9.69 -12.18
N GLY A 73 7.52 -8.85 -11.31
CA GLY A 73 8.93 -8.47 -11.33
C GLY A 73 9.90 -9.61 -11.01
N ALA A 74 9.43 -10.71 -10.39
CA ALA A 74 10.25 -11.90 -10.16
C ALA A 74 10.60 -12.67 -11.43
N LYS A 75 9.92 -12.39 -12.55
CA LYS A 75 10.18 -13.01 -13.86
C LYS A 75 11.18 -12.23 -14.71
N TRP A 76 11.71 -11.14 -14.21
CA TRP A 76 12.73 -10.38 -14.91
C TRP A 76 14.07 -11.12 -14.89
N ALA A 77 14.93 -10.84 -15.86
CA ALA A 77 16.23 -11.52 -16.01
C ALA A 77 17.17 -11.31 -14.82
N LYS A 78 16.99 -10.23 -14.08
CA LYS A 78 17.77 -9.89 -12.88
C LYS A 78 16.85 -9.29 -11.81
N PRO A 79 17.26 -9.38 -10.52
CA PRO A 79 16.59 -8.61 -9.46
C PRO A 79 16.57 -7.11 -9.78
N ILE A 80 15.60 -6.41 -9.18
CA ILE A 80 15.51 -4.95 -9.26
C ILE A 80 16.63 -4.37 -8.39
N ALA A 81 17.61 -3.73 -9.01
CA ALA A 81 18.82 -3.26 -8.30
C ALA A 81 18.47 -2.29 -7.15
N ASP A 82 17.56 -1.35 -7.41
CA ASP A 82 17.07 -0.37 -6.45
C ASP A 82 15.55 -0.29 -6.51
N PHE A 83 14.90 -0.68 -5.42
CA PHE A 83 13.46 -0.60 -5.26
C PHE A 83 13.10 0.34 -4.12
N THR A 84 12.18 1.24 -4.36
CA THR A 84 11.61 2.11 -3.33
C THR A 84 10.09 2.09 -3.43
N LEU A 85 9.43 1.71 -2.34
CA LEU A 85 7.99 1.82 -2.16
C LEU A 85 7.70 2.99 -1.22
N THR A 86 6.79 3.86 -1.61
CA THR A 86 6.25 4.91 -0.73
C THR A 86 4.74 4.77 -0.67
N ILE A 87 4.22 4.65 0.54
CA ILE A 87 2.77 4.65 0.82
C ILE A 87 2.45 5.94 1.55
N GLU A 88 1.57 6.74 0.95
CA GLU A 88 1.08 7.98 1.54
C GLU A 88 -0.38 7.85 1.95
N ARG A 89 -0.73 8.47 3.06
CA ARG A 89 -2.11 8.65 3.47
C ARG A 89 -2.36 10.06 3.98
N PRO A 90 -3.58 10.60 3.82
CA PRO A 90 -4.02 11.78 4.57
C PRO A 90 -3.91 11.53 6.08
N LYS A 91 -3.61 12.58 6.85
CA LYS A 91 -3.49 12.46 8.31
C LYS A 91 -4.77 11.98 8.99
N THR A 92 -5.93 12.28 8.41
CA THR A 92 -7.26 11.86 8.88
C THR A 92 -7.54 10.38 8.69
N GLN A 93 -6.85 9.72 7.75
CA GLN A 93 -6.99 8.30 7.48
C GLN A 93 -5.97 7.49 8.29
N ILE A 94 -6.23 6.18 8.41
CA ILE A 94 -5.29 5.20 8.96
C ILE A 94 -4.93 4.20 7.86
N VAL A 95 -3.72 3.62 7.92
CA VAL A 95 -3.25 2.64 6.95
C VAL A 95 -2.59 1.46 7.65
N SER A 96 -2.80 0.27 7.11
CA SER A 96 -2.10 -0.95 7.50
C SER A 96 -1.74 -1.76 6.27
N PHE A 97 -0.55 -2.35 6.25
CA PHE A 97 -0.07 -3.21 5.17
C PHE A 97 1.04 -4.13 5.67
N CYS A 98 1.18 -5.27 5.01
CA CYS A 98 2.29 -6.20 5.24
C CYS A 98 3.41 -5.96 4.23
N TRP A 99 4.57 -5.54 4.68
CA TRP A 99 5.77 -5.65 3.86
C TRP A 99 6.45 -7.00 4.11
N LYS A 100 6.59 -7.81 3.08
CA LYS A 100 7.14 -9.16 3.16
C LYS A 100 8.55 -9.27 2.56
N GLY A 101 9.17 -8.13 2.22
CA GLY A 101 10.56 -8.04 1.82
C GLY A 101 11.52 -7.94 3.02
N LYS A 102 12.80 -7.71 2.74
CA LYS A 102 13.85 -7.58 3.77
C LYS A 102 13.96 -6.16 4.33
N GLY A 103 13.52 -5.15 3.57
CA GLY A 103 13.59 -3.75 3.96
C GLY A 103 12.66 -3.42 5.12
N GLU A 104 13.09 -2.54 5.99
CA GLU A 104 12.28 -2.04 7.09
C GLU A 104 11.34 -0.94 6.63
N VAL A 105 10.09 -0.98 7.10
CA VAL A 105 9.11 0.09 6.88
C VAL A 105 9.42 1.26 7.82
N LYS A 106 9.73 2.42 7.25
CA LYS A 106 10.03 3.65 8.01
C LYS A 106 9.01 4.73 7.72
N LYS A 107 8.59 5.43 8.77
CA LYS A 107 7.85 6.67 8.61
C LYS A 107 8.85 7.76 8.21
N VAL A 108 8.73 8.30 7.00
CA VAL A 108 9.69 9.26 6.43
C VAL A 108 9.17 10.69 6.41
N LEU A 109 7.85 10.87 6.46
CA LEU A 109 7.21 12.17 6.52
C LEU A 109 5.97 12.10 7.41
N GLN A 110 5.79 13.13 8.22
CA GLN A 110 4.54 13.41 8.91
C GLN A 110 4.39 14.92 9.08
N ASN A 111 3.32 15.47 8.51
CA ASN A 111 2.96 16.88 8.65
C ASN A 111 1.44 17.01 8.93
N ASP A 112 0.89 18.20 8.79
CA ASP A 112 -0.53 18.46 9.09
C ASP A 112 -1.49 17.82 8.08
N LYS A 113 -1.01 17.44 6.90
CA LYS A 113 -1.82 16.93 5.80
C LYS A 113 -1.65 15.44 5.58
N VAL A 114 -0.40 14.97 5.56
CA VAL A 114 -0.07 13.61 5.13
C VAL A 114 0.92 12.90 6.06
N VAL A 115 0.90 11.57 5.99
CA VAL A 115 1.91 10.69 6.57
C VAL A 115 2.42 9.76 5.47
N GLN A 116 3.75 9.64 5.34
CA GLN A 116 4.39 8.74 4.38
C GLN A 116 5.19 7.66 5.10
N TYR A 117 5.05 6.45 4.59
CA TYR A 117 5.84 5.29 4.95
C TYR A 117 6.67 4.87 3.74
N GLN A 118 7.93 4.52 3.96
CA GLN A 118 8.83 4.13 2.88
C GLN A 118 9.59 2.85 3.22
N VAL A 119 9.78 2.02 2.21
CA VAL A 119 10.66 0.85 2.22
C VAL A 119 11.65 0.99 1.08
N LYS A 120 12.90 0.64 1.33
CA LYS A 120 13.95 0.56 0.32
C LYS A 120 14.58 -0.82 0.34
N GLU A 121 14.77 -1.39 -0.85
CA GLU A 121 15.44 -2.68 -1.02
C GLU A 121 16.49 -2.59 -2.12
N LYS A 122 17.57 -3.33 -1.94
CA LYS A 122 18.61 -3.59 -2.95
C LYS A 122 18.43 -5.02 -3.47
N ASP A 123 18.70 -5.21 -4.74
CA ASP A 123 18.62 -6.52 -5.40
C ASP A 123 17.28 -7.22 -5.11
N PHE A 124 16.19 -6.44 -5.23
CA PHE A 124 14.86 -6.87 -4.84
C PHE A 124 14.28 -7.88 -5.83
N LEU A 125 13.95 -9.05 -5.34
CA LEU A 125 13.20 -10.07 -6.08
C LEU A 125 11.83 -10.24 -5.40
N PRO A 126 10.75 -9.67 -5.96
CA PRO A 126 9.43 -9.70 -5.34
C PRO A 126 8.85 -11.11 -5.31
N GLN A 127 8.57 -11.63 -4.12
CA GLN A 127 7.97 -12.95 -3.91
C GLN A 127 6.48 -12.87 -3.56
N HIS A 128 6.01 -11.70 -3.16
CA HIS A 128 4.64 -11.46 -2.69
C HIS A 128 4.07 -10.20 -3.33
N ASP A 129 2.77 -10.18 -3.47
CA ASP A 129 2.04 -8.97 -3.80
C ASP A 129 1.84 -8.13 -2.53
N LEU A 130 1.49 -6.87 -2.70
CA LEU A 130 1.25 -5.94 -1.61
C LEU A 130 -0.24 -5.67 -1.48
N ASP A 131 -0.78 -5.93 -0.29
CA ASP A 131 -2.14 -5.57 0.09
C ASP A 131 -2.10 -4.40 1.07
N VAL A 132 -2.82 -3.33 0.77
CA VAL A 132 -2.88 -2.11 1.58
C VAL A 132 -4.32 -1.85 1.99
N LEU A 133 -4.53 -1.65 3.28
CA LEU A 133 -5.82 -1.31 3.89
C LEU A 133 -5.80 0.12 4.38
N TYR A 134 -6.80 0.91 3.96
CA TYR A 134 -7.05 2.25 4.48
C TYR A 134 -8.35 2.25 5.29
N GLY A 135 -8.31 2.81 6.49
CA GLY A 135 -9.50 3.20 7.24
C GLY A 135 -9.81 4.67 6.99
N VAL A 136 -11.01 4.94 6.50
CA VAL A 136 -11.49 6.25 6.06
C VAL A 136 -12.71 6.61 6.86
N ASP A 137 -12.77 7.78 7.50
CA ASP A 137 -13.97 8.23 8.18
C ASP A 137 -15.03 8.75 7.20
N ALA A 138 -16.29 8.83 7.68
CA ALA A 138 -17.44 9.19 6.85
C ALA A 138 -17.35 10.61 6.27
N SER A 139 -16.62 11.51 6.90
CA SER A 139 -16.43 12.89 6.42
C SER A 139 -15.71 12.99 5.06
N PHE A 140 -15.13 11.89 4.59
CA PHE A 140 -14.54 11.84 3.26
C PHE A 140 -15.57 11.87 2.13
N PHE A 141 -16.83 11.59 2.42
CA PHE A 141 -17.91 11.52 1.42
C PHE A 141 -18.82 12.75 1.41
N GLU A 142 -18.55 13.72 2.28
CA GLU A 142 -19.20 15.03 2.31
C GLU A 142 -18.41 16.05 1.46
#